data_e4b4099928cbd4299093cb369ff73061
#
_entry.id   e4b4099928cbd4299093cb369ff73061
#
_cell.length_a   1.000
_cell.length_b   1.000
_cell.length_c   1.000
_cell.angle_alpha   90.00
_cell.angle_beta   90.00
_cell.angle_gamma   90.00
#
_symmetry.space_group_name_H-M   'P 1'
#
loop_
_entity.id
_entity.type
_entity.pdbx_description
1 polymer ?
#
loop_
_entity_poly.entity_id
_entity_poly.type
_entity_poly.pdbx_seq_one_letter_code
_entity_poly.pdbx_strand_id
1 'polypeptide(L)'
;MHIVYNRYIHKGAPLMNTALFQQEMKNIEEYAQTLCDTLEENFKQDSIASYKRMAMTDSGYATQRLEEIENGTANLYKFVVQKGRKYLKIINQQYDDMGAYATYQYRDGSVHAFIDRETGDVYKPASWNKPAKHVRYNLLERSDRNFLFDWKNVGWAGGYLYMR
;
A
#
# COMPACT_ATOMS: atom_id res chain seq x y z
N MET A 1 25.36 2.09 -15.26
CA MET A 1 25.89 0.77 -14.89
C MET A 1 24.76 -0.02 -14.23
N HIS A 2 24.19 -0.97 -14.95
CA HIS A 2 23.16 -1.85 -14.36
C HIS A 2 23.89 -2.96 -13.59
N ILE A 3 23.83 -2.91 -12.26
CA ILE A 3 24.23 -4.05 -11.44
C ILE A 3 23.04 -5.02 -11.46
N VAL A 4 23.12 -6.03 -12.29
CA VAL A 4 22.21 -7.17 -12.24
C VAL A 4 22.57 -7.98 -11.01
N TYR A 5 21.86 -7.79 -9.92
CA TYR A 5 22.00 -8.66 -8.75
C TYR A 5 21.51 -10.06 -9.09
N ASN A 6 22.45 -10.99 -9.16
CA ASN A 6 22.19 -12.39 -9.46
C ASN A 6 21.39 -13.01 -8.31
N ARG A 7 20.17 -13.45 -8.57
CA ARG A 7 19.18 -14.00 -7.62
C ARG A 7 19.59 -15.31 -6.91
N TYR A 8 20.83 -15.77 -7.07
CA TYR A 8 21.23 -17.13 -6.66
C TYR A 8 22.27 -17.24 -5.55
N ILE A 9 22.58 -16.19 -4.78
CA ILE A 9 23.62 -16.27 -3.74
C ILE A 9 23.00 -16.26 -2.34
N HIS A 10 22.43 -17.39 -1.91
CA HIS A 10 21.91 -17.51 -0.55
C HIS A 10 22.46 -18.67 0.29
N LYS A 11 23.52 -19.31 -0.13
CA LYS A 11 24.24 -20.27 0.72
C LYS A 11 25.72 -19.96 0.75
N GLY A 12 26.16 -19.23 1.79
CA GLY A 12 27.59 -19.01 2.05
C GLY A 12 28.13 -17.63 1.67
N ALA A 13 27.29 -16.58 1.62
CA ALA A 13 27.76 -15.22 1.35
C ALA A 13 28.66 -14.68 2.47
N PRO A 14 29.78 -14.01 2.15
CA PRO A 14 30.67 -13.43 3.16
C PRO A 14 30.00 -12.31 3.96
N LEU A 15 30.50 -12.05 5.18
CA LEU A 15 29.96 -11.09 6.15
C LEU A 15 29.70 -9.67 5.59
N MET A 16 30.41 -9.24 4.54
CA MET A 16 30.16 -7.96 3.87
C MET A 16 28.79 -7.89 3.17
N ASN A 17 28.25 -9.01 2.70
CA ASN A 17 26.92 -9.05 2.08
C ASN A 17 25.79 -8.97 3.10
N THR A 18 26.05 -9.28 4.36
CA THR A 18 25.03 -9.23 5.43
C THR A 18 24.60 -7.79 5.73
N ALA A 19 25.54 -6.85 5.78
CA ALA A 19 25.22 -5.44 6.04
C ALA A 19 24.43 -4.80 4.89
N LEU A 20 24.81 -5.08 3.63
CA LEU A 20 24.08 -4.62 2.44
C LEU A 20 22.67 -5.23 2.39
N PHE A 21 22.57 -6.52 2.67
CA PHE A 21 21.29 -7.22 2.70
C PHE A 21 20.36 -6.64 3.79
N GLN A 22 20.88 -6.37 4.99
CA GLN A 22 20.10 -5.71 6.04
C GLN A 22 19.65 -4.30 5.66
N GLN A 23 20.52 -3.56 4.95
CA GLN A 23 20.16 -2.23 4.45
C GLN A 23 19.06 -2.30 3.38
N GLU A 24 19.12 -3.26 2.47
CA GLU A 24 18.11 -3.47 1.45
C GLU A 24 16.75 -3.84 2.08
N MET A 25 16.73 -4.73 3.07
CA MET A 25 15.52 -5.07 3.81
C MET A 25 14.91 -3.85 4.50
N LYS A 26 15.74 -2.99 5.09
CA LYS A 26 15.29 -1.73 5.68
C LYS A 26 14.70 -0.80 4.64
N ASN A 27 15.36 -0.67 3.49
CA ASN A 27 14.84 0.14 2.38
C ASN A 27 13.49 -0.39 1.87
N ILE A 28 13.32 -1.71 1.77
CA ILE A 28 12.04 -2.33 1.37
C ILE A 28 10.92 -1.96 2.35
N GLU A 29 11.19 -1.96 3.67
CA GLU A 29 10.20 -1.56 4.67
C GLU A 29 9.83 -0.08 4.55
N GLU A 30 10.80 0.80 4.33
CA GLU A 30 10.58 2.23 4.10
C GLU A 30 9.79 2.48 2.80
N TYR A 31 10.10 1.76 1.73
CA TYR A 31 9.36 1.85 0.47
C TYR A 31 7.93 1.30 0.59
N ALA A 32 7.73 0.25 1.38
CA ALA A 32 6.40 -0.26 1.66
C ALA A 32 5.55 0.78 2.41
N GLN A 33 6.14 1.51 3.36
CA GLN A 33 5.46 2.61 4.04
C GLN A 33 5.11 3.74 3.07
N THR A 34 6.04 4.13 2.19
CA THR A 34 5.80 5.13 1.16
C THR A 34 4.64 4.73 0.23
N LEU A 35 4.55 3.44 -0.12
CA LEU A 35 3.41 2.95 -0.90
C LEU A 35 2.09 3.05 -0.11
N CYS A 36 2.10 2.78 1.19
CA CYS A 36 0.91 2.98 2.04
C CYS A 36 0.46 4.45 2.03
N ASP A 37 1.39 5.39 2.22
CA ASP A 37 1.10 6.82 2.20
C ASP A 37 0.55 7.27 0.83
N THR A 38 1.07 6.70 -0.25
CA THR A 38 0.60 6.96 -1.62
C THR A 38 -0.81 6.44 -1.84
N LEU A 39 -1.15 5.27 -1.30
CA LEU A 39 -2.50 4.70 -1.37
C LEU A 39 -3.51 5.52 -0.56
N GLU A 40 -3.11 6.01 0.60
CA GLU A 40 -3.94 6.91 1.41
C GLU A 40 -4.22 8.23 0.68
N GLU A 41 -3.21 8.81 0.02
CA GLU A 41 -3.40 10.00 -0.80
C GLU A 41 -4.32 9.72 -1.99
N ASN A 42 -4.17 8.58 -2.68
CA ASN A 42 -5.09 8.20 -3.75
C ASN A 42 -6.53 8.07 -3.24
N PHE A 43 -6.76 7.40 -2.11
CA PHE A 43 -8.09 7.30 -1.51
C PHE A 43 -8.69 8.66 -1.17
N LYS A 44 -7.89 9.55 -0.60
CA LYS A 44 -8.29 10.92 -0.28
C LYS A 44 -8.71 11.69 -1.53
N GLN A 45 -7.90 11.65 -2.59
CA GLN A 45 -8.20 12.37 -3.83
C GLN A 45 -9.43 11.79 -4.55
N ASP A 46 -9.59 10.47 -4.55
CA ASP A 46 -10.78 9.80 -5.09
C ASP A 46 -12.05 10.17 -4.31
N SER A 47 -11.95 10.22 -2.98
CA SER A 47 -13.04 10.66 -2.09
C SER A 47 -13.43 12.12 -2.36
N ILE A 48 -12.46 13.02 -2.48
CA ILE A 48 -12.70 14.43 -2.81
C ILE A 48 -13.43 14.55 -4.15
N ALA A 49 -12.95 13.88 -5.19
CA ALA A 49 -13.56 13.90 -6.51
C ALA A 49 -15.00 13.35 -6.49
N SER A 50 -15.23 12.29 -5.71
CA SER A 50 -16.55 11.68 -5.54
C SER A 50 -17.54 12.62 -4.84
N TYR A 51 -17.13 13.22 -3.72
CA TYR A 51 -17.99 14.17 -2.99
C TYR A 51 -18.22 15.45 -3.78
N LYS A 52 -17.27 15.94 -4.56
CA LYS A 52 -17.49 17.08 -5.46
C LYS A 52 -18.58 16.78 -6.51
N ARG A 53 -18.57 15.58 -7.09
CA ARG A 53 -19.63 15.16 -8.03
C ARG A 53 -20.99 15.07 -7.32
N MET A 54 -21.03 14.48 -6.11
CA MET A 54 -22.24 14.35 -5.32
C MET A 54 -22.81 15.71 -4.90
N ALA A 55 -21.97 16.66 -4.53
CA ALA A 55 -22.37 18.01 -4.12
C ALA A 55 -23.03 18.81 -5.25
N MET A 56 -22.88 18.41 -6.51
CA MET A 56 -23.59 19.03 -7.65
C MET A 56 -25.08 18.72 -7.68
N THR A 57 -25.50 17.60 -7.07
CA THR A 57 -26.91 17.12 -7.07
C THR A 57 -27.55 17.14 -5.69
N ASP A 58 -26.79 16.85 -4.65
CA ASP A 58 -27.20 16.91 -3.23
C ASP A 58 -26.06 17.49 -2.41
N SER A 59 -26.25 18.70 -1.92
CA SER A 59 -25.16 19.51 -1.38
C SER A 59 -24.85 19.29 0.09
N GLY A 60 -25.77 18.81 0.91
CA GLY A 60 -25.63 18.82 2.38
C GLY A 60 -24.58 17.85 2.88
N TYR A 61 -24.76 16.57 2.67
CA TYR A 61 -23.85 15.52 3.13
C TYR A 61 -22.46 15.62 2.47
N ALA A 62 -22.43 15.77 1.16
CA ALA A 62 -21.17 15.82 0.42
C ALA A 62 -20.33 17.05 0.80
N THR A 63 -20.96 18.21 1.01
CA THR A 63 -20.28 19.42 1.46
C THR A 63 -19.67 19.22 2.85
N GLN A 64 -20.39 18.64 3.79
CA GLN A 64 -19.88 18.31 5.11
C GLN A 64 -18.66 17.37 5.03
N ARG A 65 -18.73 16.33 4.20
CA ARG A 65 -17.60 15.39 4.02
C ARG A 65 -16.37 16.06 3.44
N LEU A 66 -16.54 17.00 2.49
CA LEU A 66 -15.43 17.77 1.94
C LEU A 66 -14.77 18.67 3.00
N GLU A 67 -15.57 19.32 3.85
CA GLU A 67 -15.06 20.11 4.97
C GLU A 67 -14.27 19.28 5.97
N GLU A 68 -14.77 18.09 6.32
CA GLU A 68 -14.08 17.15 7.22
C GLU A 68 -12.74 16.69 6.65
N ILE A 69 -12.65 16.45 5.34
CA ILE A 69 -11.40 16.11 4.67
C ILE A 69 -10.43 17.30 4.71
N GLU A 70 -10.90 18.50 4.40
CA GLU A 70 -10.09 19.71 4.43
C GLU A 70 -9.56 20.03 5.83
N ASN A 71 -10.38 19.86 6.85
CA ASN A 71 -10.02 20.09 8.25
C ASN A 71 -9.19 18.95 8.87
N GLY A 72 -8.99 17.84 8.16
CA GLY A 72 -8.27 16.67 8.66
C GLY A 72 -9.03 15.85 9.72
N THR A 73 -10.35 16.03 9.83
CA THR A 73 -11.21 15.30 10.80
C THR A 73 -11.92 14.09 10.19
N ALA A 74 -11.83 13.90 8.86
CA ALA A 74 -12.44 12.75 8.18
C ALA A 74 -11.70 11.45 8.52
N ASN A 75 -12.46 10.40 8.82
CA ASN A 75 -11.93 9.05 9.03
C ASN A 75 -11.79 8.33 7.68
N LEU A 76 -10.75 8.68 6.92
CA LEU A 76 -10.43 8.05 5.64
C LEU A 76 -9.80 6.67 5.86
N TYR A 77 -9.77 5.83 4.80
CA TYR A 77 -9.05 4.57 4.84
C TYR A 77 -7.58 4.78 5.17
N LYS A 78 -7.02 3.85 5.92
CA LYS A 78 -5.59 3.75 6.20
C LYS A 78 -5.01 2.52 5.53
N PHE A 79 -3.75 2.60 5.20
CA PHE A 79 -2.97 1.48 4.72
C PHE A 79 -1.78 1.28 5.66
N VAL A 80 -1.66 0.09 6.22
CA VAL A 80 -0.63 -0.20 7.23
C VAL A 80 0.20 -1.40 6.82
N VAL A 81 1.48 -1.37 7.19
CA VAL A 81 2.40 -2.48 6.97
C VAL A 81 2.36 -3.41 8.17
N GLN A 82 1.92 -4.65 7.95
CA GLN A 82 2.04 -5.73 8.92
C GLN A 82 3.25 -6.59 8.57
N LYS A 83 4.18 -6.72 9.50
CA LYS A 83 5.42 -7.48 9.29
C LYS A 83 5.19 -8.96 9.58
N GLY A 84 5.33 -9.78 8.54
CA GLY A 84 5.41 -11.23 8.66
C GLY A 84 6.87 -11.71 8.57
N ARG A 85 7.06 -13.02 8.61
CA ARG A 85 8.41 -13.62 8.53
C ARG A 85 9.02 -13.45 7.13
N LYS A 86 8.27 -13.78 6.08
CA LYS A 86 8.72 -13.69 4.68
C LYS A 86 8.19 -12.45 3.97
N TYR A 87 6.96 -12.06 4.27
CA TYR A 87 6.27 -10.99 3.59
C TYR A 87 5.91 -9.85 4.54
N LEU A 88 5.95 -8.63 4.00
CA LEU A 88 5.17 -7.52 4.51
C LEU A 88 3.79 -7.61 3.85
N LYS A 89 2.73 -7.44 4.65
CA LYS A 89 1.37 -7.25 4.12
C LYS A 89 1.02 -5.77 4.20
N ILE A 90 0.53 -5.21 3.12
CA ILE A 90 -0.18 -3.93 3.17
C ILE A 90 -1.65 -4.23 3.41
N ILE A 91 -2.17 -3.78 4.53
CA ILE A 91 -3.54 -4.00 4.97
C ILE A 91 -4.31 -2.69 4.85
N ASN A 92 -5.46 -2.74 4.18
CA ASN A 92 -6.45 -1.68 4.19
C ASN A 92 -7.20 -1.70 5.52
N GLN A 93 -7.21 -0.58 6.22
CA GLN A 93 -7.99 -0.39 7.45
C GLN A 93 -9.11 0.62 7.24
N GLN A 94 -10.27 0.30 7.77
CA GLN A 94 -11.48 1.12 7.71
C GLN A 94 -11.91 1.51 9.12
N TYR A 95 -12.39 2.75 9.26
CA TYR A 95 -12.95 3.21 10.51
C TYR A 95 -14.35 2.62 10.72
N ASP A 96 -14.57 2.04 11.89
CA ASP A 96 -15.82 1.40 12.26
C ASP A 96 -16.68 2.34 13.11
N ASP A 97 -17.52 3.11 12.44
CA ASP A 97 -18.47 4.06 13.03
C ASP A 97 -19.94 3.73 12.71
N MET A 98 -20.18 2.57 12.09
CA MET A 98 -21.51 2.21 11.60
C MET A 98 -22.17 1.12 12.43
N GLY A 99 -23.46 1.35 12.71
CA GLY A 99 -24.32 0.37 13.36
C GLY A 99 -24.28 0.36 14.90
N ALA A 100 -25.13 -0.48 15.48
CA ALA A 100 -25.38 -0.55 16.93
C ALA A 100 -24.18 -1.07 17.75
N TYR A 101 -23.24 -1.74 17.08
CA TYR A 101 -22.04 -2.33 17.69
C TYR A 101 -20.76 -1.69 17.18
N ALA A 102 -20.81 -0.46 16.68
CA ALA A 102 -19.65 0.26 16.21
C ALA A 102 -18.58 0.39 17.30
N THR A 103 -17.33 0.11 16.95
CA THR A 103 -16.22 0.15 17.90
C THR A 103 -15.53 1.51 17.96
N TYR A 104 -15.82 2.40 17.01
CA TYR A 104 -15.19 3.71 16.83
C TYR A 104 -13.65 3.63 16.75
N GLN A 105 -13.17 2.62 16.06
CA GLN A 105 -11.76 2.33 15.84
C GLN A 105 -11.50 1.88 14.41
N TYR A 106 -10.25 1.98 13.97
CA TYR A 106 -9.83 1.35 12.72
C TYR A 106 -9.77 -0.16 12.87
N ARG A 107 -10.32 -0.86 11.88
CA ARG A 107 -10.33 -2.32 11.81
C ARG A 107 -9.71 -2.78 10.50
N ASP A 108 -9.01 -3.92 10.54
CA ASP A 108 -8.48 -4.55 9.35
C ASP A 108 -9.62 -4.94 8.40
N GLY A 109 -9.54 -4.46 7.16
CA GLY A 109 -10.47 -4.79 6.09
C GLY A 109 -9.93 -5.93 5.24
N SER A 110 -9.02 -5.63 4.33
CA SER A 110 -8.47 -6.60 3.38
C SER A 110 -6.97 -6.44 3.21
N VAL A 111 -6.29 -7.50 2.75
CA VAL A 111 -4.91 -7.38 2.30
C VAL A 111 -4.90 -6.74 0.92
N HIS A 112 -4.19 -5.64 0.79
CA HIS A 112 -4.02 -4.91 -0.46
C HIS A 112 -2.89 -5.49 -1.31
N ALA A 113 -1.74 -5.78 -0.71
CA ALA A 113 -0.57 -6.32 -1.37
C ALA A 113 0.31 -7.13 -0.42
N PHE A 114 1.11 -8.03 -0.99
CA PHE A 114 2.23 -8.68 -0.32
C PHE A 114 3.55 -8.19 -0.91
N ILE A 115 4.54 -7.97 -0.08
CA ILE A 115 5.88 -7.56 -0.48
C ILE A 115 6.88 -8.55 0.14
N ASP A 116 7.70 -9.19 -0.71
CA ASP A 116 8.77 -10.06 -0.22
C ASP A 116 9.83 -9.21 0.46
N ARG A 117 10.17 -9.54 1.70
CA ARG A 117 11.09 -8.75 2.53
C ARG A 117 12.54 -8.82 2.08
N GLU A 118 12.90 -9.85 1.32
CA GLU A 118 14.25 -10.06 0.84
C GLU A 118 14.47 -9.52 -0.56
N THR A 119 13.47 -9.68 -1.44
CA THR A 119 13.58 -9.33 -2.86
C THR A 119 12.93 -8.01 -3.23
N GLY A 120 12.01 -7.50 -2.42
CA GLY A 120 11.19 -6.32 -2.75
C GLY A 120 10.10 -6.58 -3.78
N ASP A 121 9.89 -7.84 -4.16
CA ASP A 121 8.84 -8.22 -5.10
C ASP A 121 7.46 -7.93 -4.52
N VAL A 122 6.62 -7.27 -5.30
CA VAL A 122 5.24 -6.90 -4.95
C VAL A 122 4.27 -7.82 -5.65
N TYR A 123 3.34 -8.38 -4.87
CA TYR A 123 2.33 -9.33 -5.34
C TYR A 123 0.92 -8.84 -5.02
N LYS A 124 -0.01 -9.17 -5.92
CA LYS A 124 -1.43 -9.14 -5.61
C LYS A 124 -1.76 -10.21 -4.55
N PRO A 125 -2.66 -9.98 -3.60
CA PRO A 125 -3.12 -11.04 -2.71
C PRO A 125 -3.96 -12.07 -3.46
N ALA A 126 -3.74 -13.36 -3.18
CA ALA A 126 -4.65 -14.44 -3.53
C ALA A 126 -5.65 -14.71 -2.40
N SER A 127 -5.21 -14.53 -1.16
CA SER A 127 -6.04 -14.63 0.06
C SER A 127 -5.43 -13.78 1.17
N TRP A 128 -6.04 -13.78 2.36
CA TRP A 128 -5.48 -13.12 3.54
C TRP A 128 -4.04 -13.55 3.88
N ASN A 129 -3.70 -14.80 3.62
CA ASN A 129 -2.42 -15.38 4.01
C ASN A 129 -1.49 -15.71 2.84
N LYS A 130 -1.92 -15.52 1.61
CA LYS A 130 -1.19 -16.00 0.43
C LYS A 130 -1.10 -14.95 -0.67
N PRO A 131 0.12 -14.64 -1.18
CA PRO A 131 0.26 -13.88 -2.40
C PRO A 131 -0.15 -14.68 -3.64
N ALA A 132 -0.58 -14.00 -4.69
CA ALA A 132 -0.74 -14.59 -6.02
C ALA A 132 0.62 -14.93 -6.64
N LYS A 133 0.63 -15.79 -7.66
CA LYS A 133 1.87 -16.41 -8.19
C LYS A 133 2.88 -15.46 -8.80
N HIS A 134 2.43 -14.39 -9.45
CA HIS A 134 3.30 -13.58 -10.31
C HIS A 134 3.67 -12.25 -9.67
N VAL A 135 4.96 -11.90 -9.75
CA VAL A 135 5.46 -10.57 -9.36
C VAL A 135 4.80 -9.51 -10.24
N ARG A 136 4.32 -8.44 -9.62
CA ARG A 136 3.72 -7.29 -10.33
C ARG A 136 4.71 -6.16 -10.49
N TYR A 137 5.44 -5.85 -9.43
CA TYR A 137 6.44 -4.79 -9.35
C TYR A 137 7.58 -5.24 -8.44
N ASN A 138 8.65 -4.47 -8.42
CA ASN A 138 9.74 -4.67 -7.47
C ASN A 138 10.15 -3.32 -6.84
N LEU A 139 10.14 -3.24 -5.52
CA LEU A 139 10.44 -2.00 -4.80
C LEU A 139 11.92 -1.59 -4.86
N LEU A 140 12.83 -2.49 -5.24
CA LEU A 140 14.24 -2.17 -5.44
C LEU A 140 14.52 -1.59 -6.85
N GLU A 141 13.59 -1.78 -7.79
CA GLU A 141 13.66 -1.20 -9.12
C GLU A 141 13.16 0.25 -9.12
N ARG A 142 14.01 1.17 -9.58
CA ARG A 142 13.69 2.60 -9.58
C ARG A 142 12.49 2.95 -10.46
N SER A 143 12.37 2.31 -11.62
CA SER A 143 11.24 2.53 -12.53
C SER A 143 9.91 2.14 -11.89
N ASP A 144 9.88 1.02 -11.15
CA ASP A 144 8.70 0.56 -10.44
C ASP A 144 8.34 1.49 -9.28
N ARG A 145 9.34 1.96 -8.52
CA ARG A 145 9.10 2.98 -7.47
C ARG A 145 8.54 4.27 -8.04
N ASN A 146 9.07 4.75 -9.16
CA ASN A 146 8.56 5.97 -9.80
C ASN A 146 7.07 5.84 -10.18
N PHE A 147 6.64 4.65 -10.59
CA PHE A 147 5.24 4.35 -10.85
C PHE A 147 4.43 4.24 -9.56
N LEU A 148 4.89 3.44 -8.61
CA LEU A 148 4.15 3.09 -7.38
C LEU A 148 4.02 4.26 -6.39
N PHE A 149 4.91 5.24 -6.44
CA PHE A 149 4.91 6.38 -5.52
C PHE A 149 4.19 7.62 -6.08
N ASP A 150 3.54 7.47 -7.21
CA ASP A 150 2.61 8.47 -7.73
C ASP A 150 1.17 8.01 -7.47
N TRP A 151 0.44 8.74 -6.64
CA TRP A 151 -0.94 8.39 -6.26
C TRP A 151 -1.91 8.30 -7.43
N LYS A 152 -1.59 8.90 -8.56
CA LYS A 152 -2.40 8.83 -9.80
C LYS A 152 -2.32 7.46 -10.46
N ASN A 153 -1.24 6.73 -10.23
CA ASN A 153 -0.98 5.42 -10.85
C ASN A 153 -1.50 4.26 -10.00
N VAL A 154 -1.59 4.43 -8.68
CA VAL A 154 -1.94 3.36 -7.74
C VAL A 154 -3.32 3.60 -7.16
N GLY A 155 -4.30 2.86 -7.65
CA GLY A 155 -5.66 2.92 -7.11
C GLY A 155 -5.78 2.18 -5.78
N TRP A 156 -6.41 2.82 -4.79
CA TRP A 156 -6.66 2.25 -3.46
C TRP A 156 -7.42 0.90 -3.51
N ALA A 157 -8.20 0.66 -4.56
CA ALA A 157 -8.91 -0.61 -4.79
C ALA A 157 -8.01 -1.72 -5.37
N GLY A 158 -6.74 -1.45 -5.69
CA GLY A 158 -5.77 -2.46 -6.12
C GLY A 158 -5.79 -2.81 -7.61
N GLY A 159 -6.46 -2.04 -8.45
CA GLY A 159 -6.56 -2.32 -9.89
C GLY A 159 -5.21 -2.40 -10.61
N TYR A 160 -4.20 -1.66 -10.16
CA TYR A 160 -2.85 -1.66 -10.72
C TYR A 160 -2.09 -2.98 -10.51
N LEU A 161 -2.54 -3.83 -9.59
CA LEU A 161 -1.94 -5.14 -9.29
C LEU A 161 -2.46 -6.27 -10.18
N TYR A 162 -3.43 -6.00 -11.05
CA TYR A 162 -3.90 -7.01 -12.00
C TYR A 162 -2.97 -7.06 -13.22
N MET A 163 -2.64 -8.27 -13.66
CA MET A 163 -1.95 -8.48 -14.94
C MET A 163 -2.90 -8.18 -16.09
N ARG A 164 -2.40 -7.47 -17.06
CA ARG A 164 -3.09 -7.18 -18.33
C ARG A 164 -2.51 -8.02 -19.43
#